data_6f29668173af7fde787ee5afa36a1a59
#
_entry.id   6f29668173af7fde787ee5afa36a1a59
#
_cell.length_a   1.000
_cell.length_b   1.000
_cell.length_c   1.000
_cell.angle_alpha   90.00
_cell.angle_beta   90.00
_cell.angle_gamma   90.00
#
_symmetry.space_group_name_H-M   'P 1'
#
loop_
_entity.id
_entity.type
_entity.pdbx_description
1 polymer ?
#
loop_
_entity_poly.entity_id
_entity_poly.type
_entity_poly.pdbx_seq_one_letter_code
_entity_poly.pdbx_strand_id
1 'polypeptide(L)'
;MRRLIEAYRPERIYLFGSKARGDEGPDSDYDLMVVVPDEAPPERRRSRLAYEVLRGTRTATDVVVCTRSWFDARLHLRASFPSTIVREGKLLHAA
;
A
#
# COMPACT_ATOMS: atom_id res chain seq x y z
N MET A 1 5.66 -3.17 8.96
CA MET A 1 4.25 -3.49 8.70
C MET A 1 3.33 -3.14 9.85
N ARG A 2 3.69 -3.56 11.05
CA ARG A 2 2.89 -3.29 12.24
C ARG A 2 2.59 -1.81 12.47
N ARG A 3 3.59 -0.95 12.28
CA ARG A 3 3.41 0.49 12.46
C ARG A 3 2.40 1.07 11.47
N LEU A 4 2.40 0.59 10.23
CA LEU A 4 1.45 1.03 9.23
C LEU A 4 0.03 0.59 9.57
N ILE A 5 -0.13 -0.64 10.06
CA ILE A 5 -1.44 -1.15 10.45
C ILE A 5 -2.02 -0.33 11.60
N GLU A 6 -1.21 -0.04 12.60
CA GLU A 6 -1.65 0.75 13.74
C GLU A 6 -1.99 2.20 13.35
N ALA A 7 -1.20 2.80 12.47
CA ALA A 7 -1.38 4.20 12.07
C ALA A 7 -2.57 4.40 11.14
N TYR A 8 -2.73 3.53 10.14
CA TYR A 8 -3.76 3.70 9.12
C TYR A 8 -5.04 2.93 9.41
N ARG A 9 -4.97 1.87 10.20
CA ARG A 9 -6.09 0.93 10.42
C ARG A 9 -6.69 0.53 9.08
N PRO A 10 -5.85 0.00 8.16
CA PRO A 10 -6.27 -0.25 6.78
C PRO A 10 -7.15 -1.48 6.67
N GLU A 11 -7.92 -1.54 5.60
CA GLU A 11 -8.65 -2.75 5.26
C GLU A 11 -7.74 -3.75 4.56
N ARG A 12 -6.81 -3.25 3.72
CA ARG A 12 -5.88 -4.11 2.97
C ARG A 12 -4.56 -3.39 2.78
N ILE A 13 -3.47 -4.18 2.72
CA ILE A 13 -2.16 -3.69 2.31
C ILE A 13 -1.60 -4.67 1.29
N TYR A 14 -1.17 -4.15 0.14
CA TYR A 14 -0.55 -4.94 -0.92
C TYR A 14 0.91 -4.54 -1.10
N LEU A 15 1.75 -5.53 -1.36
CA LEU A 15 3.11 -5.31 -1.86
C LEU A 15 3.05 -5.39 -3.38
N PHE A 16 3.63 -4.41 -4.06
CA PHE A 16 3.68 -4.42 -5.52
C PHE A 16 5.07 -3.99 -5.99
N GLY A 17 5.25 -3.87 -7.30
CA GLY A 17 6.52 -3.48 -7.88
C GLY A 17 7.53 -4.63 -7.92
N SER A 18 8.81 -4.30 -8.01
CA SER A 18 9.87 -5.29 -8.22
C SER A 18 9.98 -6.32 -7.10
N LYS A 19 9.77 -5.92 -5.85
CA LYS A 19 9.81 -6.86 -4.71
C LYS A 19 8.71 -7.92 -4.80
N ALA A 20 7.52 -7.52 -5.26
CA ALA A 20 6.41 -8.46 -5.41
C ALA A 20 6.65 -9.45 -6.56
N ARG A 21 7.33 -9.00 -7.62
CA ARG A 21 7.63 -9.84 -8.79
C ARG A 21 8.86 -10.72 -8.62
N GLY A 22 9.63 -10.50 -7.55
CA GLY A 22 10.87 -11.24 -7.37
C GLY A 22 12.04 -10.74 -8.21
N ASP A 23 11.89 -9.57 -8.82
CA ASP A 23 12.92 -8.94 -9.66
C ASP A 23 13.83 -8.01 -8.87
N GLU A 24 13.66 -7.97 -7.56
CA GLU A 24 14.38 -7.02 -6.72
C GLU A 24 15.87 -7.32 -6.66
N GLY A 25 16.64 -6.23 -6.68
CA GLY A 25 18.02 -6.26 -6.27
C GLY A 25 18.12 -5.91 -4.78
N PRO A 26 19.33 -5.94 -4.21
CA PRO A 26 19.52 -5.66 -2.78
C PRO A 26 19.13 -4.24 -2.37
N ASP A 27 19.13 -3.31 -3.32
CA ASP A 27 18.83 -1.91 -3.05
C ASP A 27 17.42 -1.50 -3.48
N SER A 28 16.58 -2.45 -3.87
CA SER A 28 15.21 -2.15 -4.30
C SER A 28 14.33 -1.74 -3.13
N ASP A 29 13.51 -0.72 -3.36
CA ASP A 29 12.55 -0.24 -2.37
C ASP A 29 11.32 -1.15 -2.31
N TYR A 30 10.68 -1.18 -1.15
CA TYR A 30 9.36 -1.80 -1.03
C TYR A 30 8.30 -0.82 -1.51
N ASP A 31 7.38 -1.28 -2.34
CA ASP A 31 6.24 -0.49 -2.82
C ASP A 31 4.97 -1.05 -2.17
N LEU A 32 4.31 -0.26 -1.35
CA LEU A 32 3.12 -0.68 -0.62
C LEU A 32 1.90 0.15 -1.01
N MET A 33 0.79 -0.52 -1.24
CA MET A 33 -0.51 0.12 -1.42
C MET A 33 -1.34 -0.13 -0.16
N VAL A 34 -1.69 0.95 0.53
CA VAL A 34 -2.52 0.90 1.74
C VAL A 34 -3.93 1.31 1.37
N VAL A 35 -4.88 0.40 1.52
CA VAL A 35 -6.29 0.65 1.25
C VAL A 35 -6.99 0.90 2.57
N VAL A 36 -7.46 2.12 2.77
CA VAL A 36 -8.13 2.53 4.01
C VAL A 36 -9.65 2.55 3.82
N PRO A 37 -10.44 2.43 4.90
CA PRO A 37 -11.89 2.57 4.81
C PRO A 37 -12.27 3.95 4.26
N ASP A 38 -13.42 4.03 3.61
CA ASP A 38 -13.91 5.31 3.07
C ASP A 38 -14.12 6.35 4.15
N GLU A 39 -14.38 5.91 5.37
CA GLU A 39 -14.60 6.78 6.53
C GLU A 39 -13.30 7.30 7.14
N ALA A 40 -12.15 6.86 6.65
CA ALA A 40 -10.87 7.28 7.22
C ALA A 40 -10.71 8.80 7.14
N PRO A 41 -10.24 9.43 8.22
CA PRO A 41 -10.04 10.87 8.22
C PRO A 41 -8.93 11.27 7.24
N PRO A 42 -8.89 12.54 6.81
CA PRO A 42 -7.91 12.99 5.81
C PRO A 42 -6.45 12.64 6.14
N GLU A 43 -6.06 12.68 7.41
CA GLU A 43 -4.69 12.37 7.84
C GLU A 43 -4.32 10.91 7.53
N ARG A 44 -5.30 10.00 7.51
CA ARG A 44 -5.06 8.59 7.20
C ARG A 44 -5.18 8.27 5.73
N ARG A 45 -5.43 9.27 4.88
CA ARG A 45 -5.50 9.09 3.43
C ARG A 45 -4.23 9.56 2.74
N ARG A 46 -3.21 9.97 3.51
CA ARG A 46 -1.99 10.57 2.97
C ARG A 46 -0.79 9.68 3.24
N SER A 47 0.12 9.61 2.28
CA SER A 47 1.38 8.89 2.44
C SER A 47 2.30 9.54 3.46
N ARG A 48 2.10 10.82 3.77
CA ARG A 48 2.90 11.54 4.76
C ARG A 48 2.93 10.83 6.11
N LEU A 49 1.79 10.29 6.54
CA LEU A 49 1.71 9.55 7.81
C LEU A 49 2.64 8.34 7.79
N ALA A 50 2.76 7.66 6.64
CA ALA A 50 3.65 6.51 6.52
C ALA A 50 5.11 6.92 6.73
N TYR A 51 5.53 8.04 6.15
CA TYR A 51 6.90 8.51 6.32
C TYR A 51 7.18 8.87 7.77
N GLU A 52 6.21 9.43 8.48
CA GLU A 52 6.35 9.77 9.89
C GLU A 52 6.50 8.53 10.76
N VAL A 53 5.64 7.51 10.56
CA VAL A 53 5.66 6.30 11.40
C VAL A 53 6.81 5.36 11.06
N LEU A 54 7.36 5.45 9.85
CA LEU A 54 8.49 4.63 9.42
C LEU A 54 9.83 5.34 9.63
N ARG A 55 9.81 6.54 10.16
CA ARG A 55 11.05 7.29 10.45
C ARG A 55 11.94 6.47 11.37
N GLY A 56 13.21 6.39 11.03
CA GLY A 56 14.17 5.64 11.82
C GLY A 56 14.29 4.17 11.45
N THR A 57 13.39 3.66 10.61
CA THR A 57 13.59 2.31 10.06
C THR A 57 14.62 2.41 8.94
N ARG A 58 15.34 1.31 8.70
CA ARG A 58 16.38 1.29 7.67
C ARG A 58 15.87 0.80 6.32
N THR A 59 14.59 0.50 6.23
CA THR A 59 14.01 -0.03 5.02
C THR A 59 13.45 1.12 4.19
N ALA A 60 13.88 1.24 2.95
CA ALA A 60 13.31 2.18 2.00
C ALA A 60 11.94 1.66 1.58
N THR A 61 10.90 2.46 1.77
CA THR A 61 9.53 2.05 1.50
C THR A 61 8.75 3.21 0.89
N ASP A 62 8.15 2.98 -0.27
CA ASP A 62 7.23 3.91 -0.89
C ASP A 62 5.80 3.47 -0.57
N VAL A 63 5.01 4.37 -0.02
CA VAL A 63 3.64 4.05 0.39
C VAL A 63 2.66 4.91 -0.38
N VAL A 64 1.72 4.24 -1.04
CA VAL A 64 0.59 4.88 -1.73
C VAL A 64 -0.66 4.54 -0.94
N VAL A 65 -1.50 5.54 -0.68
CA VAL A 65 -2.71 5.35 0.12
C VAL A 65 -3.93 5.69 -0.72
N CYS A 66 -4.96 4.84 -0.65
CA CYS A 66 -6.24 5.12 -1.30
C CYS A 66 -7.39 4.60 -0.45
N THR A 67 -8.60 5.07 -0.75
CA THR A 67 -9.80 4.56 -0.10
C THR A 67 -10.24 3.26 -0.77
N ARG A 68 -11.04 2.47 -0.03
CA ARG A 68 -11.61 1.23 -0.57
C ARG A 68 -12.44 1.50 -1.82
N SER A 69 -13.30 2.52 -1.80
CA SER A 69 -14.14 2.83 -2.95
C SER A 69 -13.33 3.19 -4.18
N TRP A 70 -12.28 3.98 -4.01
CA TRP A 70 -11.42 4.34 -5.13
C TRP A 70 -10.76 3.09 -5.73
N PHE A 71 -10.26 2.22 -4.86
CA PHE A 71 -9.59 0.99 -5.29
C PHE A 71 -10.54 0.04 -5.99
N ASP A 72 -11.66 -0.29 -5.34
CA ASP A 72 -12.61 -1.27 -5.86
C ASP A 72 -13.31 -0.82 -7.14
N ALA A 73 -13.58 0.48 -7.28
CA ALA A 73 -14.22 1.02 -8.48
C ALA A 73 -13.37 0.85 -9.73
N ARG A 74 -12.07 0.63 -9.60
CA ARG A 74 -11.13 0.51 -10.72
C ARG A 74 -10.68 -0.92 -10.98
N LEU A 75 -11.07 -1.88 -10.16
CA LEU A 75 -10.64 -3.28 -10.31
C LEU A 75 -11.09 -3.89 -11.63
N HIS A 76 -12.26 -3.51 -12.14
CA HIS A 76 -12.76 -4.03 -13.41
C HIS A 76 -12.02 -3.47 -14.63
N LEU A 77 -11.27 -2.41 -14.46
CA LEU A 77 -10.47 -1.80 -15.52
C LEU A 77 -9.10 -2.46 -15.53
N ARG A 78 -8.88 -3.36 -16.49
CA ARG A 78 -7.66 -4.18 -16.54
C ARG A 78 -6.37 -3.36 -16.52
N ALA A 79 -6.36 -2.20 -17.15
CA ALA A 79 -5.17 -1.35 -17.22
C ALA A 79 -5.02 -0.42 -16.00
N SER A 80 -5.94 -0.48 -15.04
CA SER A 80 -5.87 0.38 -13.87
C SER A 80 -4.78 -0.07 -12.90
N PHE A 81 -4.31 0.85 -12.08
CA PHE A 81 -3.33 0.57 -11.04
C PHE A 81 -3.85 -0.48 -10.04
N PRO A 82 -5.07 -0.35 -9.47
CA PRO A 82 -5.60 -1.38 -8.59
C PRO A 82 -5.65 -2.77 -9.20
N SER A 83 -6.12 -2.89 -10.44
CA SER A 83 -6.18 -4.17 -11.13
C SER A 83 -4.79 -4.80 -11.28
N THR A 84 -3.81 -4.00 -11.65
CA THR A 84 -2.43 -4.46 -11.79
C THR A 84 -1.88 -4.94 -10.46
N ILE A 85 -2.12 -4.21 -9.37
CA ILE A 85 -1.66 -4.58 -8.03
C ILE A 85 -2.24 -5.93 -7.61
N VAL A 86 -3.55 -6.16 -7.84
CA VAL A 86 -4.18 -7.41 -7.45
C VAL A 86 -3.63 -8.60 -8.25
N ARG A 87 -3.35 -8.41 -9.54
CA ARG A 87 -2.83 -9.47 -10.38
C ARG A 87 -1.36 -9.80 -10.13
N GLU A 88 -0.54 -8.78 -9.91
CA GLU A 88 0.91 -8.93 -9.86
C GLU A 88 1.50 -8.77 -8.46
N GLY A 89 0.77 -8.16 -7.55
CA GLY A 89 1.23 -7.92 -6.19
C GLY A 89 0.89 -9.04 -5.23
N LYS A 90 1.20 -8.80 -3.97
CA LYS A 90 0.91 -9.74 -2.89
C LYS A 90 0.10 -9.05 -1.81
N LEU A 91 -0.98 -9.70 -1.35
CA LEU A 91 -1.76 -9.19 -0.23
C LEU A 91 -1.00 -9.51 1.06
N LEU A 92 -0.60 -8.48 1.79
CA LEU A 92 0.16 -8.63 3.03
C LEU A 92 -0.72 -8.54 4.27
N HIS A 93 -1.84 -7.84 4.18
CA HIS A 93 -2.74 -7.64 5.31
C HIS A 93 -4.18 -7.48 4.81
N ALA A 94 -5.11 -8.12 5.51
CA ALA A 94 -6.54 -7.98 5.28
C ALA A 94 -7.24 -7.96 6.63
N ALA A 95 -8.00 -6.90 6.89
CA ALA A 95 -8.76 -6.78 8.13
C ALA A 95 -10.04 -7.59 8.07
#